data_e541ac0521b4b0cfc8c7860cc140de3a
#
_entry.id   e541ac0521b4b0cfc8c7860cc140de3a
#
_cell.length_a   1.000
_cell.length_b   1.000
_cell.length_c   1.000
_cell.angle_alpha   90.00
_cell.angle_beta   90.00
_cell.angle_gamma   90.00
#
_symmetry.space_group_name_H-M   'P 1'
#
loop_
_entity.id
_entity.type
_entity.pdbx_description
1 polymer ?
#
loop_
_entity_poly.entity_id
_entity_poly.type
_entity_poly.pdbx_seq_one_letter_code
_entity_poly.pdbx_strand_id
1 'polypeptide(L)'
;MAWTSPAASREAAHTPPALLNAIKAVGIPSSAVSIHVQAVESTKPLLSMNAQAIVQPASLMKLITTAAALDLLGPDYRWTTRVYTNGAQQGDVLQGDLIIRGSGDPRFSQQDLWQLLRRLRALGIRQITGDVILDRSLFAPHKDDAAQFDQKPERAYNALPDALLLDTKSVLVQLVPDAARQRVRVTLEPYLTDFSLSAPTLSVGECGDWRSQLGLRVEQKKIIFAGSYALSCGERTIAVHAYPLTQNEYFDSSLRQLWREMGGSVLGVTREGVLPAQVQELTQWQSAALTDAIHDINKFSNNVMARQLLLTLAAERGFQPASKEAGASVIRQWLIAKGINGAELVIDNGSGLSRADRLSAALLARILQAAWLSPTMPEFIASLPLAGVDGTMRKRTEGLTVKSFAHIKTGSLTEVAGIAGYVTARSGKRMIVVCIVNHAEAGKLREAMDNLLQWVYENG
;
A
#
# COMPACT_ATOMS: atom_id res chain seq x y z
N MET A 1 47.55 4.25 19.73
CA MET A 1 47.30 5.45 18.92
C MET A 1 45.96 5.26 18.24
N ALA A 2 44.93 5.95 18.72
CA ALA A 2 43.59 5.86 18.19
C ALA A 2 43.48 6.74 16.94
N TRP A 3 43.16 6.18 15.81
CA TRP A 3 42.85 6.90 14.58
C TRP A 3 41.45 7.49 14.70
N THR A 4 41.38 8.79 14.98
CA THR A 4 40.13 9.56 14.86
C THR A 4 39.86 9.79 13.38
N SER A 5 38.78 9.22 12.90
CA SER A 5 38.30 9.33 11.50
C SER A 5 37.92 10.79 11.20
N PRO A 6 38.50 11.47 10.20
CA PRO A 6 38.18 12.88 9.90
C PRO A 6 36.86 13.09 9.14
N ALA A 7 36.07 12.04 8.89
CA ALA A 7 34.85 12.14 8.10
C ALA A 7 33.64 12.75 8.85
N ALA A 8 33.58 12.60 10.18
CA ALA A 8 32.44 13.07 10.96
C ALA A 8 32.36 14.60 11.13
N SER A 9 33.45 15.32 11.02
CA SER A 9 33.49 16.78 11.23
C SER A 9 33.12 17.60 9.97
N ARG A 10 33.23 17.04 8.76
CA ARG A 10 32.85 17.72 7.51
C ARG A 10 31.37 17.63 7.17
N GLU A 11 30.69 16.56 7.55
CA GLU A 11 29.25 16.38 7.30
C GLU A 11 28.37 17.30 8.16
N ALA A 12 28.80 17.58 9.40
CA ALA A 12 28.06 18.45 10.32
C ALA A 12 28.07 19.94 9.92
N ALA A 13 29.00 20.37 9.08
CA ALA A 13 29.20 21.80 8.74
C ALA A 13 28.10 22.35 7.84
N HIS A 14 27.31 21.49 7.15
CA HIS A 14 26.24 21.89 6.24
C HIS A 14 24.83 21.57 6.75
N THR A 15 24.72 20.89 7.89
CA THR A 15 23.39 20.55 8.44
C THR A 15 22.72 21.82 9.01
N PRO A 16 21.45 22.12 8.63
CA PRO A 16 20.75 23.31 9.11
C PRO A 16 20.74 23.37 10.65
N PRO A 17 21.15 24.50 11.26
CA PRO A 17 21.18 24.62 12.74
C PRO A 17 19.82 24.34 13.39
N ALA A 18 18.73 24.75 12.73
CA ALA A 18 17.38 24.49 13.22
C ALA A 18 17.08 22.98 13.32
N LEU A 19 17.54 22.16 12.35
CA LEU A 19 17.37 20.71 12.39
C LEU A 19 18.19 20.08 13.51
N LEU A 20 19.45 20.51 13.67
CA LEU A 20 20.32 20.01 14.75
C LEU A 20 19.74 20.35 16.13
N ASN A 21 19.19 21.57 16.29
CA ASN A 21 18.57 22.00 17.53
C ASN A 21 17.30 21.19 17.83
N ALA A 22 16.48 20.91 16.83
CA ALA A 22 15.28 20.06 16.99
C ALA A 22 15.65 18.63 17.40
N ILE A 23 16.68 18.03 16.78
CA ILE A 23 17.19 16.70 17.13
C ILE A 23 17.66 16.68 18.60
N LYS A 24 18.45 17.69 19.02
CA LYS A 24 18.93 17.81 20.40
C LYS A 24 17.80 18.03 21.40
N ALA A 25 16.83 18.89 21.07
CA ALA A 25 15.69 19.21 21.96
C ALA A 25 14.83 17.99 22.28
N VAL A 26 14.75 17.02 21.38
CA VAL A 26 14.00 15.76 21.57
C VAL A 26 14.87 14.67 22.24
N GLY A 27 16.18 14.92 22.42
CA GLY A 27 17.12 13.95 22.99
C GLY A 27 17.46 12.80 22.06
N ILE A 28 17.30 12.96 20.75
CA ILE A 28 17.66 11.94 19.76
C ILE A 28 19.16 12.07 19.43
N PRO A 29 19.95 10.99 19.52
CA PRO A 29 21.35 11.03 19.12
C PRO A 29 21.45 11.25 17.60
N SER A 30 22.40 12.07 17.17
CA SER A 30 22.62 12.36 15.75
C SER A 30 22.89 11.10 14.91
N SER A 31 23.43 10.05 15.50
CA SER A 31 23.65 8.74 14.87
C SER A 31 22.36 8.01 14.48
N ALA A 32 21.23 8.37 15.09
CA ALA A 32 19.91 7.80 14.76
C ALA A 32 19.23 8.50 13.57
N VAL A 33 19.85 9.54 13.01
CA VAL A 33 19.31 10.35 11.91
C VAL A 33 20.18 10.21 10.67
N SER A 34 19.59 9.78 9.57
CA SER A 34 20.23 9.62 8.27
C SER A 34 19.61 10.60 7.27
N ILE A 35 20.43 11.46 6.66
CA ILE A 35 19.98 12.49 5.73
C ILE A 35 20.84 12.48 4.47
N HIS A 36 20.18 12.60 3.31
CA HIS A 36 20.83 12.84 2.04
C HIS A 36 20.00 13.82 1.22
N VAL A 37 20.63 14.92 0.79
CA VAL A 37 20.02 15.93 -0.09
C VAL A 37 20.99 16.23 -1.23
N GLN A 38 20.51 16.13 -2.47
CA GLN A 38 21.31 16.48 -3.66
C GLN A 38 20.40 17.00 -4.78
N ALA A 39 20.97 17.77 -5.72
CA ALA A 39 20.27 18.05 -6.99
C ALA A 39 20.17 16.77 -7.84
N VAL A 40 19.09 16.64 -8.62
CA VAL A 40 18.87 15.45 -9.46
C VAL A 40 19.97 15.28 -10.52
N GLU A 41 20.60 16.38 -10.96
CA GLU A 41 21.68 16.39 -11.95
C GLU A 41 23.08 16.22 -11.31
N SER A 42 23.17 16.19 -9.97
CA SER A 42 24.44 16.14 -9.25
C SER A 42 24.69 14.78 -8.61
N THR A 43 25.95 14.38 -8.57
CA THR A 43 26.43 13.25 -7.75
C THR A 43 26.97 13.70 -6.39
N LYS A 44 27.13 15.03 -6.19
CA LYS A 44 27.61 15.59 -4.93
C LYS A 44 26.43 16.03 -4.06
N PRO A 45 26.34 15.56 -2.80
CA PRO A 45 25.28 15.98 -1.91
C PRO A 45 25.45 17.44 -1.49
N LEU A 46 24.33 18.17 -1.41
CA LEU A 46 24.23 19.46 -0.74
C LEU A 46 24.30 19.28 0.79
N LEU A 47 23.68 18.21 1.29
CA LEU A 47 23.67 17.83 2.70
C LEU A 47 23.78 16.31 2.80
N SER A 48 24.70 15.84 3.65
CA SER A 48 24.87 14.42 3.94
C SER A 48 25.19 14.26 5.44
N MET A 49 24.37 13.45 6.12
CA MET A 49 24.53 13.10 7.52
C MET A 49 24.19 11.63 7.71
N ASN A 50 25.16 10.82 8.12
CA ASN A 50 25.02 9.37 8.28
C ASN A 50 24.33 8.69 7.06
N ALA A 51 24.51 9.25 5.85
CA ALA A 51 23.76 8.84 4.68
C ALA A 51 24.03 7.39 4.24
N GLN A 52 25.17 6.82 4.63
CA GLN A 52 25.55 5.42 4.38
C GLN A 52 25.12 4.47 5.50
N ALA A 53 24.56 4.98 6.60
CA ALA A 53 24.10 4.12 7.69
C ALA A 53 22.92 3.27 7.20
N ILE A 54 22.96 1.98 7.54
CA ILE A 54 21.89 1.03 7.20
C ILE A 54 20.77 1.20 8.23
N VAL A 55 19.60 1.61 7.76
CA VAL A 55 18.44 1.96 8.57
C VAL A 55 17.19 1.23 8.11
N GLN A 56 16.18 1.17 8.98
CA GLN A 56 14.86 0.71 8.64
C GLN A 56 14.07 1.84 7.94
N PRO A 57 13.62 1.63 6.69
CA PRO A 57 13.01 2.69 5.90
C PRO A 57 11.50 2.89 6.14
N ALA A 58 10.83 1.95 6.78
CA ALA A 58 9.37 1.90 6.81
C ALA A 58 8.79 2.00 5.38
N SER A 59 7.67 2.69 5.20
CA SER A 59 6.98 2.81 3.91
C SER A 59 7.75 3.56 2.81
N LEU A 60 8.97 4.04 3.07
CA LEU A 60 9.85 4.53 1.99
C LEU A 60 10.32 3.40 1.05
N MET A 61 10.24 2.13 1.50
CA MET A 61 10.46 0.95 0.67
C MET A 61 9.57 0.95 -0.58
N LYS A 62 8.34 1.50 -0.49
CA LYS A 62 7.41 1.57 -1.62
C LYS A 62 7.94 2.37 -2.81
N LEU A 63 8.82 3.34 -2.56
CA LEU A 63 9.49 4.09 -3.64
C LEU A 63 10.30 3.16 -4.55
N ILE A 64 10.98 2.17 -3.95
CA ILE A 64 11.78 1.19 -4.70
C ILE A 64 10.86 0.27 -5.49
N THR A 65 9.84 -0.29 -4.83
CA THR A 65 8.89 -1.22 -5.45
C THR A 65 8.15 -0.56 -6.61
N THR A 66 7.71 0.69 -6.46
CA THR A 66 6.94 1.40 -7.49
C THR A 66 7.82 1.91 -8.63
N ALA A 67 9.05 2.37 -8.35
CA ALA A 67 10.00 2.76 -9.39
C ALA A 67 10.42 1.56 -10.25
N ALA A 68 10.73 0.42 -9.61
CA ALA A 68 11.05 -0.81 -10.32
C ALA A 68 9.89 -1.30 -11.19
N ALA A 69 8.65 -1.23 -10.68
CA ALA A 69 7.47 -1.65 -11.42
C ALA A 69 7.22 -0.78 -12.66
N LEU A 70 7.30 0.52 -12.56
CA LEU A 70 7.15 1.42 -13.71
C LEU A 70 8.20 1.14 -14.80
N ASP A 71 9.45 0.93 -14.39
CA ASP A 71 10.54 0.70 -15.34
C ASP A 71 10.48 -0.70 -15.99
N LEU A 72 10.02 -1.72 -15.25
CA LEU A 72 10.04 -3.11 -15.69
C LEU A 72 8.76 -3.54 -16.43
N LEU A 73 7.61 -2.97 -16.08
CA LEU A 73 6.30 -3.33 -16.63
C LEU A 73 5.76 -2.26 -17.59
N GLY A 74 6.19 -1.02 -17.43
CA GLY A 74 5.65 0.11 -18.16
C GLY A 74 4.39 0.71 -17.51
N PRO A 75 4.07 1.98 -17.81
CA PRO A 75 2.98 2.72 -17.14
C PRO A 75 1.58 2.19 -17.46
N ASP A 76 1.36 1.62 -18.65
CA ASP A 76 0.05 1.09 -19.09
C ASP A 76 -0.11 -0.42 -18.83
N TYR A 77 0.80 -1.06 -18.07
CA TYR A 77 0.61 -2.45 -17.66
C TYR A 77 -0.74 -2.63 -16.95
N ARG A 78 -1.46 -3.72 -17.30
CA ARG A 78 -2.80 -4.04 -16.77
C ARG A 78 -2.86 -5.49 -16.36
N TRP A 79 -3.45 -5.76 -15.22
CA TRP A 79 -3.76 -7.11 -14.77
C TRP A 79 -4.99 -7.63 -15.50
N THR A 80 -5.02 -8.93 -15.80
CA THR A 80 -6.14 -9.56 -16.51
C THR A 80 -6.69 -10.74 -15.72
N THR A 81 -7.83 -10.54 -15.08
CA THR A 81 -8.61 -11.63 -14.44
C THR A 81 -9.42 -12.34 -15.50
N ARG A 82 -9.26 -13.66 -15.63
CA ARG A 82 -9.88 -14.47 -16.67
C ARG A 82 -10.92 -15.43 -16.09
N VAL A 83 -11.97 -15.67 -16.84
CA VAL A 83 -13.03 -16.60 -16.47
C VAL A 83 -13.17 -17.69 -17.51
N TYR A 84 -13.19 -18.92 -17.04
CA TYR A 84 -13.24 -20.14 -17.84
C TYR A 84 -14.38 -21.03 -17.39
N THR A 85 -14.70 -22.04 -18.21
CA THR A 85 -15.55 -23.16 -17.86
C THR A 85 -14.97 -24.47 -18.37
N ASN A 86 -15.27 -25.57 -17.68
CA ASN A 86 -15.01 -26.94 -18.12
C ASN A 86 -16.27 -27.63 -18.66
N GLY A 87 -17.38 -26.88 -18.80
CA GLY A 87 -18.66 -27.38 -19.23
C GLY A 87 -19.24 -26.68 -20.46
N ALA A 88 -20.47 -27.02 -20.83
CA ALA A 88 -21.17 -26.46 -21.96
C ALA A 88 -22.33 -25.56 -21.52
N GLN A 89 -22.62 -24.53 -22.30
CA GLN A 89 -23.80 -23.70 -22.10
C GLN A 89 -24.99 -24.29 -22.86
N GLN A 90 -26.10 -24.49 -22.16
CA GLN A 90 -27.40 -24.92 -22.75
C GLN A 90 -28.46 -23.88 -22.37
N GLY A 91 -28.86 -23.05 -23.34
CA GLY A 91 -29.74 -21.92 -23.08
C GLY A 91 -29.08 -20.91 -22.13
N ASP A 92 -29.70 -20.67 -20.99
CA ASP A 92 -29.18 -19.78 -19.94
C ASP A 92 -28.46 -20.53 -18.80
N VAL A 93 -28.25 -21.83 -18.95
CA VAL A 93 -27.63 -22.72 -17.97
C VAL A 93 -26.20 -23.11 -18.42
N LEU A 94 -25.20 -22.80 -17.58
CA LEU A 94 -23.87 -23.33 -17.69
C LEU A 94 -23.79 -24.67 -16.95
N GLN A 95 -23.69 -25.76 -17.73
CA GLN A 95 -23.55 -27.12 -17.20
C GLN A 95 -22.08 -27.44 -16.97
N GLY A 96 -21.53 -27.02 -15.84
CA GLY A 96 -20.16 -27.20 -15.47
C GLY A 96 -19.69 -26.14 -14.47
N ASP A 97 -18.40 -26.14 -14.19
CA ASP A 97 -17.80 -25.21 -13.25
C ASP A 97 -17.53 -23.85 -13.91
N LEU A 98 -17.60 -22.80 -13.10
CA LEU A 98 -17.07 -21.47 -13.40
C LEU A 98 -15.71 -21.33 -12.74
N ILE A 99 -14.66 -21.10 -13.53
CA ILE A 99 -13.29 -21.01 -13.02
C ILE A 99 -12.82 -19.57 -13.19
N ILE A 100 -12.45 -18.91 -12.09
CA ILE A 100 -11.95 -17.54 -12.07
C ILE A 100 -10.47 -17.58 -11.72
N ARG A 101 -9.62 -17.17 -12.67
CA ARG A 101 -8.18 -17.12 -12.49
C ARG A 101 -7.72 -15.71 -12.19
N GLY A 102 -7.13 -15.53 -11.01
CA GLY A 102 -6.57 -14.28 -10.55
C GLY A 102 -5.23 -13.95 -11.22
N SER A 103 -4.98 -12.67 -11.38
CA SER A 103 -3.74 -12.13 -11.97
C SER A 103 -2.90 -11.30 -10.99
N GLY A 104 -3.32 -11.22 -9.73
CA GLY A 104 -2.66 -10.40 -8.72
C GLY A 104 -3.01 -8.90 -8.80
N ASP A 105 -4.15 -8.55 -9.43
CA ASP A 105 -4.62 -7.17 -9.52
C ASP A 105 -4.75 -6.55 -8.12
N PRO A 106 -3.96 -5.50 -7.79
CA PRO A 106 -4.00 -4.87 -6.47
C PRO A 106 -5.25 -4.03 -6.23
N ARG A 107 -6.03 -3.74 -7.28
CA ARG A 107 -7.22 -2.88 -7.24
C ARG A 107 -8.51 -3.61 -7.56
N PHE A 108 -8.48 -4.94 -7.72
CA PHE A 108 -9.68 -5.70 -8.04
C PHE A 108 -10.75 -5.51 -6.97
N SER A 109 -11.83 -4.84 -7.35
CA SER A 109 -12.89 -4.37 -6.48
C SER A 109 -14.22 -5.08 -6.74
N GLN A 110 -15.20 -4.88 -5.85
CA GLN A 110 -16.60 -5.28 -6.06
C GLN A 110 -17.16 -4.73 -7.37
N GLN A 111 -16.80 -3.51 -7.74
CA GLN A 111 -17.22 -2.91 -9.00
C GLN A 111 -16.65 -3.69 -10.20
N ASP A 112 -15.38 -4.09 -10.13
CA ASP A 112 -14.72 -4.88 -11.18
C ASP A 112 -15.34 -6.27 -11.28
N LEU A 113 -15.59 -6.91 -10.12
CA LEU A 113 -16.30 -8.21 -10.07
C LEU A 113 -17.71 -8.08 -10.65
N TRP A 114 -18.45 -7.04 -10.32
CA TRP A 114 -19.78 -6.79 -10.88
C TRP A 114 -19.73 -6.63 -12.41
N GLN A 115 -18.76 -5.88 -12.94
CA GLN A 115 -18.55 -5.74 -14.38
C GLN A 115 -18.22 -7.09 -15.04
N LEU A 116 -17.35 -7.88 -14.41
CA LEU A 116 -17.00 -9.22 -14.88
C LEU A 116 -18.23 -10.13 -14.94
N LEU A 117 -19.04 -10.15 -13.89
CA LEU A 117 -20.28 -10.93 -13.82
C LEU A 117 -21.32 -10.44 -14.83
N ARG A 118 -21.41 -9.12 -15.10
CA ARG A 118 -22.26 -8.58 -16.18
C ARG A 118 -21.87 -9.11 -17.56
N ARG A 119 -20.57 -9.30 -17.83
CA ARG A 119 -20.12 -9.91 -19.09
C ARG A 119 -20.63 -11.35 -19.21
N LEU A 120 -20.61 -12.13 -18.12
CA LEU A 120 -21.20 -13.49 -18.12
C LEU A 120 -22.71 -13.44 -18.36
N ARG A 121 -23.41 -12.46 -17.77
CA ARG A 121 -24.84 -12.25 -18.06
C ARG A 121 -25.08 -11.89 -19.54
N ALA A 122 -24.22 -11.09 -20.14
CA ALA A 122 -24.31 -10.73 -21.55
C ALA A 122 -24.06 -11.93 -22.49
N LEU A 123 -23.32 -12.95 -22.06
CA LEU A 123 -23.20 -14.24 -22.76
C LEU A 123 -24.47 -15.11 -22.62
N GLY A 124 -25.49 -14.65 -21.88
CA GLY A 124 -26.74 -15.36 -21.64
C GLY A 124 -26.74 -16.29 -20.43
N ILE A 125 -25.63 -16.42 -19.71
CA ILE A 125 -25.51 -17.32 -18.54
C ILE A 125 -26.34 -16.74 -17.38
N ARG A 126 -27.26 -17.52 -16.82
CA ARG A 126 -28.05 -17.20 -15.64
C ARG A 126 -27.80 -18.20 -14.50
N GLN A 127 -27.77 -19.48 -14.79
CA GLN A 127 -27.55 -20.52 -13.81
C GLN A 127 -26.20 -21.20 -14.06
N ILE A 128 -25.46 -21.43 -12.99
CA ILE A 128 -24.23 -22.23 -12.98
C ILE A 128 -24.52 -23.47 -12.14
N THR A 129 -24.40 -24.67 -12.75
CA THR A 129 -24.78 -25.94 -12.06
C THR A 129 -23.60 -26.53 -11.29
N GLY A 130 -22.35 -26.26 -11.74
CA GLY A 130 -21.12 -26.70 -11.09
C GLY A 130 -20.64 -25.76 -10.01
N ASP A 131 -19.38 -25.95 -9.64
CA ASP A 131 -18.67 -25.18 -8.63
C ASP A 131 -18.16 -23.84 -9.20
N VAL A 132 -17.89 -22.89 -8.31
CA VAL A 132 -17.03 -21.74 -8.58
C VAL A 132 -15.62 -22.07 -8.10
N ILE A 133 -14.69 -22.23 -9.03
CA ILE A 133 -13.29 -22.55 -8.75
C ILE A 133 -12.48 -21.28 -8.80
N LEU A 134 -11.75 -20.97 -7.70
CA LEU A 134 -10.89 -19.81 -7.60
C LEU A 134 -9.43 -20.24 -7.79
N ASP A 135 -8.86 -19.94 -8.96
CA ASP A 135 -7.45 -20.21 -9.25
C ASP A 135 -6.56 -19.05 -8.81
N ARG A 136 -5.81 -19.29 -7.75
CA ARG A 136 -4.86 -18.35 -7.14
C ARG A 136 -3.42 -18.82 -7.28
N SER A 137 -3.16 -19.82 -8.11
CA SER A 137 -1.87 -20.50 -8.27
C SER A 137 -0.75 -19.59 -8.80
N LEU A 138 -1.06 -18.36 -9.26
CA LEU A 138 -0.07 -17.38 -9.71
C LEU A 138 0.89 -16.99 -8.58
N PHE A 139 0.40 -16.89 -7.34
CA PHE A 139 1.21 -16.56 -6.17
C PHE A 139 1.46 -17.80 -5.32
N ALA A 140 2.65 -17.90 -4.76
CA ALA A 140 2.99 -18.96 -3.83
C ALA A 140 2.12 -18.87 -2.57
N PRO A 141 1.66 -20.01 -2.02
CA PRO A 141 1.01 -20.01 -0.73
C PRO A 141 1.95 -19.39 0.32
N HIS A 142 1.42 -18.43 1.09
CA HIS A 142 2.17 -17.82 2.18
C HIS A 142 1.76 -18.41 3.53
N LYS A 143 2.71 -18.43 4.46
CA LYS A 143 2.49 -18.85 5.86
C LYS A 143 2.32 -17.65 6.79
N ASP A 144 2.25 -16.43 6.22
CA ASP A 144 2.15 -15.21 7.00
C ASP A 144 0.77 -15.12 7.68
N ASP A 145 0.74 -14.52 8.86
CA ASP A 145 -0.47 -14.22 9.61
C ASP A 145 -0.69 -12.71 9.64
N ALA A 146 -1.91 -12.26 9.42
CA ALA A 146 -2.28 -10.85 9.51
C ALA A 146 -2.00 -10.23 10.88
N ALA A 147 -1.97 -11.04 11.95
CA ALA A 147 -1.60 -10.58 13.30
C ALA A 147 -0.09 -10.44 13.53
N GLN A 148 0.74 -11.02 12.66
CA GLN A 148 2.19 -11.20 12.90
C GLN A 148 2.94 -9.89 13.13
N PHE A 149 2.56 -8.81 12.44
CA PHE A 149 3.31 -7.55 12.50
C PHE A 149 3.08 -6.77 13.80
N ASP A 150 1.83 -6.58 14.22
CA ASP A 150 1.45 -5.69 15.32
C ASP A 150 0.29 -6.19 16.18
N GLN A 151 -0.10 -7.46 16.05
CA GLN A 151 -1.20 -8.12 16.77
C GLN A 151 -2.58 -7.46 16.49
N LYS A 152 -2.75 -6.81 15.31
CA LYS A 152 -3.99 -6.13 14.90
C LYS A 152 -4.50 -6.66 13.56
N PRO A 153 -4.93 -7.93 13.50
CA PRO A 153 -5.35 -8.55 12.22
C PRO A 153 -6.57 -7.86 11.59
N GLU A 154 -7.37 -7.14 12.37
CA GLU A 154 -8.52 -6.37 11.89
C GLU A 154 -8.15 -5.11 11.10
N ARG A 155 -6.89 -4.70 11.12
CA ARG A 155 -6.42 -3.54 10.37
C ARG A 155 -6.26 -3.87 8.90
N ALA A 156 -6.89 -3.08 8.02
CA ALA A 156 -6.85 -3.29 6.57
C ALA A 156 -5.42 -3.34 5.99
N TYR A 157 -4.46 -2.63 6.59
CA TYR A 157 -3.06 -2.65 6.14
C TYR A 157 -2.32 -3.96 6.41
N ASN A 158 -2.88 -4.84 7.24
CA ASN A 158 -2.35 -6.17 7.54
C ASN A 158 -2.93 -7.28 6.64
N ALA A 159 -3.90 -6.97 5.78
CA ALA A 159 -4.41 -7.95 4.83
C ALA A 159 -3.27 -8.53 3.99
N LEU A 160 -3.35 -9.83 3.75
CA LEU A 160 -2.30 -10.56 3.03
C LEU A 160 -2.53 -10.52 1.53
N PRO A 161 -1.47 -10.54 0.71
CA PRO A 161 -1.60 -10.56 -0.74
C PRO A 161 -2.21 -11.88 -1.21
N ASP A 162 -2.91 -11.83 -2.35
CA ASP A 162 -3.53 -13.00 -2.98
C ASP A 162 -3.67 -12.75 -4.48
N ALA A 163 -3.52 -13.78 -5.32
CA ALA A 163 -3.62 -13.61 -6.78
C ALA A 163 -5.03 -13.19 -7.22
N LEU A 164 -6.06 -13.47 -6.41
CA LEU A 164 -7.46 -13.08 -6.62
C LEU A 164 -7.99 -12.31 -5.39
N LEU A 165 -7.34 -11.21 -5.04
CA LEU A 165 -7.66 -10.40 -3.87
C LEU A 165 -8.78 -9.41 -4.20
N LEU A 166 -9.97 -9.62 -3.63
CA LEU A 166 -11.12 -8.72 -3.79
C LEU A 166 -11.13 -7.67 -2.66
N ASP A 167 -11.20 -6.37 -3.01
CA ASP A 167 -11.27 -5.21 -2.08
C ASP A 167 -10.24 -5.27 -0.93
N THR A 168 -9.06 -5.82 -1.19
CA THR A 168 -8.05 -6.09 -0.15
C THR A 168 -8.60 -6.89 1.04
N LYS A 169 -9.64 -7.71 0.81
CA LYS A 169 -10.39 -8.49 1.82
C LYS A 169 -10.85 -7.61 3.00
N SER A 170 -11.29 -6.40 2.69
CA SER A 170 -11.69 -5.42 3.69
C SER A 170 -13.12 -4.95 3.45
N VAL A 171 -13.77 -4.57 4.52
CA VAL A 171 -15.10 -3.97 4.49
C VAL A 171 -15.01 -2.53 4.97
N LEU A 172 -15.77 -1.65 4.33
CA LEU A 172 -15.93 -0.27 4.78
C LEU A 172 -17.09 -0.21 5.77
N VAL A 173 -16.80 0.24 6.96
CA VAL A 173 -17.82 0.46 8.00
C VAL A 173 -18.06 1.96 8.10
N GLN A 174 -19.26 2.39 7.73
CA GLN A 174 -19.71 3.76 7.86
C GLN A 174 -20.39 3.96 9.20
N LEU A 175 -20.01 5.01 9.91
CA LEU A 175 -20.51 5.40 11.22
C LEU A 175 -21.19 6.77 11.09
N VAL A 176 -22.49 6.83 11.36
CA VAL A 176 -23.29 8.07 11.29
C VAL A 176 -23.98 8.27 12.63
N PRO A 177 -23.61 9.31 13.41
CA PRO A 177 -24.28 9.61 14.68
C PRO A 177 -25.70 10.17 14.43
N ASP A 178 -26.69 9.65 15.14
CA ASP A 178 -28.09 10.05 15.09
C ASP A 178 -28.52 10.57 16.48
N ALA A 179 -28.45 11.89 16.66
CA ALA A 179 -28.79 12.52 17.92
C ALA A 179 -30.29 12.34 18.29
N ALA A 180 -31.18 12.33 17.29
CA ALA A 180 -32.63 12.21 17.53
C ALA A 180 -32.99 10.83 18.07
N ARG A 181 -32.28 9.78 17.65
CA ARG A 181 -32.49 8.41 18.10
C ARG A 181 -31.51 7.94 19.15
N GLN A 182 -30.63 8.84 19.65
CA GLN A 182 -29.59 8.54 20.64
C GLN A 182 -28.75 7.30 20.29
N ARG A 183 -28.36 7.15 19.03
CA ARG A 183 -27.61 5.98 18.54
C ARG A 183 -26.61 6.34 17.45
N VAL A 184 -25.68 5.44 17.17
CA VAL A 184 -24.83 5.47 15.98
C VAL A 184 -25.39 4.48 14.97
N ARG A 185 -25.75 4.94 13.78
CA ARG A 185 -26.08 4.05 12.65
C ARG A 185 -24.76 3.54 12.08
N VAL A 186 -24.69 2.22 11.91
CA VAL A 186 -23.52 1.54 11.34
C VAL A 186 -23.96 0.76 10.10
N THR A 187 -23.28 0.98 8.99
CA THR A 187 -23.50 0.24 7.74
C THR A 187 -22.21 -0.38 7.25
N LEU A 188 -22.31 -1.48 6.52
CA LEU A 188 -21.22 -2.30 6.01
C LEU A 188 -21.24 -2.32 4.49
N GLU A 189 -20.10 -2.08 3.84
CA GLU A 189 -19.92 -2.21 2.40
C GLU A 189 -18.59 -2.94 2.09
N PRO A 190 -18.58 -4.03 1.31
CA PRO A 190 -19.78 -4.74 0.82
C PRO A 190 -20.61 -5.32 1.95
N TYR A 191 -21.91 -5.48 1.71
CA TYR A 191 -22.76 -6.24 2.61
C TYR A 191 -22.38 -7.72 2.54
N LEU A 192 -21.89 -8.25 3.64
CA LEU A 192 -21.58 -9.68 3.76
C LEU A 192 -22.72 -10.35 4.53
N THR A 193 -23.44 -11.26 3.89
CA THR A 193 -24.66 -11.88 4.43
C THR A 193 -24.46 -12.54 5.78
N ASP A 194 -23.26 -13.05 6.04
CA ASP A 194 -22.93 -13.76 7.28
C ASP A 194 -22.26 -12.87 8.33
N PHE A 195 -22.05 -11.56 8.05
CA PHE A 195 -21.44 -10.65 9.01
C PHE A 195 -22.49 -9.86 9.78
N SER A 196 -22.36 -9.85 11.11
CA SER A 196 -23.15 -8.99 11.98
C SER A 196 -22.34 -7.83 12.53
N LEU A 197 -23.03 -6.71 12.79
CA LEU A 197 -22.44 -5.48 13.32
C LEU A 197 -23.04 -5.17 14.69
N SER A 198 -22.22 -4.74 15.66
CA SER A 198 -22.69 -3.98 16.81
C SER A 198 -22.35 -2.50 16.65
N ALA A 199 -23.21 -1.60 17.08
CA ALA A 199 -22.93 -0.17 17.07
C ALA A 199 -22.17 0.26 18.33
N PRO A 200 -21.25 1.25 18.25
CA PRO A 200 -20.68 1.89 19.43
C PRO A 200 -21.75 2.73 20.17
N THR A 201 -21.50 2.99 21.44
CA THR A 201 -22.37 3.89 22.22
C THR A 201 -22.20 5.32 21.72
N LEU A 202 -23.32 6.04 21.49
CA LEU A 202 -23.25 7.46 21.16
C LEU A 202 -22.79 8.24 22.41
N SER A 203 -21.82 9.12 22.24
CA SER A 203 -21.30 9.99 23.30
C SER A 203 -21.36 11.47 22.91
N VAL A 204 -21.30 12.33 23.93
CA VAL A 204 -21.19 13.78 23.77
C VAL A 204 -19.75 14.18 24.11
N GLY A 205 -19.19 15.14 23.36
CA GLY A 205 -17.82 15.60 23.57
C GLY A 205 -17.08 15.83 22.26
N GLU A 206 -15.78 16.09 22.37
CA GLU A 206 -14.90 16.25 21.20
C GLU A 206 -14.62 14.92 20.51
N CYS A 207 -14.48 14.97 19.16
CA CYS A 207 -14.22 13.78 18.35
C CYS A 207 -12.88 13.11 18.69
N GLY A 208 -11.83 13.90 18.91
CA GLY A 208 -10.51 13.41 19.30
C GLY A 208 -9.99 12.24 18.46
N ASP A 209 -9.34 11.29 19.11
CA ASP A 209 -8.94 10.02 18.48
C ASP A 209 -10.09 9.00 18.50
N TRP A 210 -11.10 9.28 17.69
CA TRP A 210 -12.31 8.47 17.60
C TRP A 210 -12.04 6.98 17.24
N ARG A 211 -10.93 6.70 16.51
CA ARG A 211 -10.61 5.33 16.11
C ARG A 211 -10.20 4.45 17.28
N SER A 212 -9.42 4.98 18.20
CA SER A 212 -9.04 4.26 19.43
C SER A 212 -10.23 4.11 20.37
N GLN A 213 -11.14 5.09 20.40
CA GLN A 213 -12.34 5.09 21.26
C GLN A 213 -13.39 4.07 20.83
N LEU A 214 -13.39 3.62 19.55
CA LEU A 214 -14.38 2.66 19.06
C LEU A 214 -14.30 1.27 19.74
N GLY A 215 -13.15 0.88 20.30
CA GLY A 215 -12.97 -0.45 20.87
C GLY A 215 -13.25 -1.55 19.83
N LEU A 216 -12.79 -1.36 18.59
CA LEU A 216 -13.03 -2.26 17.47
C LEU A 216 -12.43 -3.67 17.75
N ARG A 217 -13.27 -4.68 17.59
CA ARG A 217 -12.89 -6.09 17.57
C ARG A 217 -13.61 -6.79 16.42
N VAL A 218 -12.98 -7.81 15.87
CA VAL A 218 -13.63 -8.72 14.90
C VAL A 218 -13.51 -10.13 15.47
N GLU A 219 -14.64 -10.75 15.75
CA GLU A 219 -14.73 -12.08 16.35
C GLU A 219 -15.60 -12.96 15.44
N GLN A 220 -15.03 -14.05 14.93
CA GLN A 220 -15.72 -14.89 13.94
C GLN A 220 -16.30 -14.05 12.79
N LYS A 221 -17.62 -14.02 12.62
CA LYS A 221 -18.34 -13.24 11.59
C LYS A 221 -19.03 -11.99 12.18
N LYS A 222 -18.43 -11.38 13.22
CA LYS A 222 -19.02 -10.22 13.89
C LYS A 222 -17.98 -9.10 14.06
N ILE A 223 -18.35 -7.89 13.60
CA ILE A 223 -17.61 -6.67 13.90
C ILE A 223 -18.25 -6.01 15.11
N ILE A 224 -17.47 -5.84 16.18
CA ILE A 224 -17.92 -5.34 17.48
C ILE A 224 -17.26 -4.00 17.74
N PHE A 225 -18.08 -3.00 18.04
CA PHE A 225 -17.63 -1.72 18.56
C PHE A 225 -18.01 -1.67 20.05
N ALA A 226 -17.06 -2.02 20.91
CA ALA A 226 -17.28 -2.08 22.37
C ALA A 226 -17.15 -0.71 23.07
N GLY A 227 -16.71 0.31 22.33
CA GLY A 227 -16.46 1.65 22.86
C GLY A 227 -17.54 2.66 22.49
N SER A 228 -17.14 3.93 22.35
CA SER A 228 -18.02 5.06 22.08
C SER A 228 -17.65 5.81 20.80
N TYR A 229 -18.61 6.58 20.29
CA TYR A 229 -18.47 7.45 19.14
C TYR A 229 -19.13 8.79 19.40
N ALA A 230 -18.37 9.88 19.36
CA ALA A 230 -18.87 11.19 19.69
C ALA A 230 -19.75 11.79 18.59
N LEU A 231 -20.81 12.48 18.95
CA LEU A 231 -21.70 13.20 18.03
C LEU A 231 -20.93 14.20 17.14
N SER A 232 -19.93 14.87 17.69
CA SER A 232 -19.09 15.86 17.01
C SER A 232 -18.19 15.26 15.92
N CYS A 233 -18.03 13.93 15.87
CA CYS A 233 -17.27 13.25 14.80
C CYS A 233 -17.95 13.36 13.43
N GLY A 234 -19.29 13.55 13.41
CA GLY A 234 -20.05 13.50 12.17
C GLY A 234 -19.96 12.13 11.50
N GLU A 235 -20.19 12.08 10.21
CA GLU A 235 -20.03 10.85 9.42
C GLU A 235 -18.55 10.49 9.23
N ARG A 236 -18.20 9.23 9.49
CA ARG A 236 -16.86 8.67 9.27
C ARG A 236 -16.94 7.26 8.70
N THR A 237 -15.90 6.91 7.95
CA THR A 237 -15.73 5.55 7.43
C THR A 237 -14.40 4.97 7.91
N ILE A 238 -14.41 3.68 8.25
CA ILE A 238 -13.22 2.92 8.61
C ILE A 238 -13.19 1.62 7.78
N ALA A 239 -12.03 1.32 7.21
CA ALA A 239 -11.79 0.03 6.59
C ALA A 239 -11.39 -0.99 7.66
N VAL A 240 -12.07 -2.13 7.66
CA VAL A 240 -11.85 -3.26 8.58
C VAL A 240 -11.51 -4.50 7.77
N HIS A 241 -10.38 -5.12 8.07
CA HIS A 241 -10.01 -6.38 7.42
C HIS A 241 -10.89 -7.53 7.93
N ALA A 242 -11.55 -8.21 6.99
CA ALA A 242 -12.40 -9.36 7.29
C ALA A 242 -11.55 -10.62 7.57
N TYR A 243 -10.55 -10.52 8.46
CA TYR A 243 -9.53 -11.54 8.67
C TYR A 243 -10.07 -12.92 9.10
N PRO A 244 -11.19 -13.04 9.85
CA PRO A 244 -11.70 -14.34 10.23
C PRO A 244 -12.29 -15.16 9.08
N LEU A 245 -12.66 -14.48 7.96
CA LEU A 245 -13.06 -15.19 6.74
C LEU A 245 -11.83 -15.70 6.01
N THR A 246 -11.95 -16.87 5.39
CA THR A 246 -11.00 -17.29 4.35
C THR A 246 -11.15 -16.39 3.10
N GLN A 247 -10.19 -16.43 2.19
CA GLN A 247 -10.31 -15.73 0.90
C GLN A 247 -11.52 -16.27 0.10
N ASN A 248 -11.75 -17.59 0.17
CA ASN A 248 -12.90 -18.20 -0.51
C ASN A 248 -14.23 -17.71 0.04
N GLU A 249 -14.41 -17.67 1.36
CA GLU A 249 -15.65 -17.22 2.00
C GLU A 249 -15.94 -15.75 1.68
N TYR A 250 -14.91 -14.88 1.70
CA TYR A 250 -15.08 -13.46 1.37
C TYR A 250 -15.49 -13.29 -0.11
N PHE A 251 -14.78 -13.98 -1.01
CA PHE A 251 -15.04 -13.89 -2.44
C PHE A 251 -16.43 -14.49 -2.79
N ASP A 252 -16.76 -15.66 -2.23
CA ASP A 252 -18.04 -16.33 -2.45
C ASP A 252 -19.23 -15.48 -2.00
N SER A 253 -19.15 -14.90 -0.80
CA SER A 253 -20.20 -14.03 -0.27
C SER A 253 -20.49 -12.88 -1.24
N SER A 254 -19.45 -12.22 -1.73
CA SER A 254 -19.54 -11.10 -2.69
C SER A 254 -20.06 -11.55 -4.05
N LEU A 255 -19.51 -12.63 -4.60
CA LEU A 255 -19.90 -13.16 -5.92
C LEU A 255 -21.36 -13.58 -5.93
N ARG A 256 -21.78 -14.39 -4.95
CA ARG A 256 -23.17 -14.90 -4.89
C ARG A 256 -24.18 -13.79 -4.67
N GLN A 257 -23.84 -12.76 -3.88
CA GLN A 257 -24.70 -11.61 -3.69
C GLN A 257 -24.90 -10.87 -5.01
N LEU A 258 -23.83 -10.46 -5.68
CA LEU A 258 -23.88 -9.72 -6.94
C LEU A 258 -24.56 -10.55 -8.04
N TRP A 259 -24.29 -11.86 -8.10
CA TRP A 259 -24.90 -12.74 -9.08
C TRP A 259 -26.41 -12.88 -8.88
N ARG A 260 -26.87 -12.98 -7.62
CA ARG A 260 -28.28 -13.04 -7.25
C ARG A 260 -29.00 -11.72 -7.57
N GLU A 261 -28.40 -10.57 -7.29
CA GLU A 261 -28.94 -9.26 -7.63
C GLU A 261 -29.15 -9.10 -9.13
N MET A 262 -28.31 -9.73 -9.95
CA MET A 262 -28.47 -9.79 -11.41
C MET A 262 -29.42 -10.91 -11.88
N GLY A 263 -30.14 -11.57 -10.98
CA GLY A 263 -31.11 -12.66 -11.28
C GLY A 263 -30.41 -13.98 -11.62
N GLY A 264 -29.18 -14.19 -11.19
CA GLY A 264 -28.46 -15.43 -11.40
C GLY A 264 -28.48 -16.37 -10.20
N SER A 265 -28.08 -17.63 -10.41
CA SER A 265 -27.93 -18.65 -9.36
C SER A 265 -26.70 -19.51 -9.58
N VAL A 266 -26.10 -19.99 -8.47
CA VAL A 266 -25.01 -20.97 -8.46
C VAL A 266 -25.43 -22.13 -7.57
N LEU A 267 -25.44 -23.34 -8.12
CA LEU A 267 -25.89 -24.55 -7.38
C LEU A 267 -24.71 -25.21 -6.61
N GLY A 268 -23.51 -25.19 -7.20
CA GLY A 268 -22.30 -25.73 -6.58
C GLY A 268 -21.74 -24.89 -5.45
N VAL A 269 -20.59 -25.30 -4.93
CA VAL A 269 -19.85 -24.61 -3.88
C VAL A 269 -18.72 -23.75 -4.46
N THR A 270 -18.21 -22.82 -3.69
CA THR A 270 -16.98 -22.08 -4.05
C THR A 270 -15.78 -22.72 -3.35
N ARG A 271 -14.77 -23.06 -4.12
CA ARG A 271 -13.55 -23.72 -3.64
C ARG A 271 -12.30 -23.25 -4.37
N GLU A 272 -11.17 -23.44 -3.76
CA GLU A 272 -9.87 -23.26 -4.41
C GLU A 272 -9.58 -24.40 -5.39
N GLY A 273 -8.88 -24.04 -6.48
CA GLY A 273 -8.41 -25.02 -7.47
C GLY A 273 -7.49 -24.37 -8.48
N VAL A 274 -6.83 -25.20 -9.27
CA VAL A 274 -5.97 -24.76 -10.37
C VAL A 274 -6.71 -24.93 -11.67
N LEU A 275 -6.50 -24.03 -12.64
CA LEU A 275 -7.11 -24.08 -13.96
C LEU A 275 -6.82 -25.45 -14.63
N PRO A 276 -7.85 -26.25 -14.95
CA PRO A 276 -7.66 -27.52 -15.66
C PRO A 276 -7.13 -27.32 -17.08
N ALA A 277 -6.54 -28.39 -17.66
CA ALA A 277 -5.98 -28.32 -19.00
C ALA A 277 -7.06 -28.16 -20.10
N GLN A 278 -8.25 -28.70 -19.87
CA GLN A 278 -9.37 -28.64 -20.85
C GLN A 278 -10.44 -27.67 -20.34
N VAL A 279 -10.35 -26.44 -20.78
CA VAL A 279 -11.31 -25.36 -20.43
C VAL A 279 -11.53 -24.45 -21.62
N GLN A 280 -12.67 -23.79 -21.62
CA GLN A 280 -13.02 -22.72 -22.55
C GLN A 280 -12.98 -21.38 -21.80
N GLU A 281 -12.28 -20.37 -22.35
CA GLU A 281 -12.37 -19.00 -21.83
C GLU A 281 -13.72 -18.41 -22.21
N LEU A 282 -14.45 -17.90 -21.22
CA LEU A 282 -15.74 -17.24 -21.40
C LEU A 282 -15.57 -15.74 -21.55
N THR A 283 -14.77 -15.13 -20.70
CA THR A 283 -14.56 -13.69 -20.68
C THR A 283 -13.34 -13.33 -19.82
N GLN A 284 -12.94 -12.08 -19.90
CA GLN A 284 -11.86 -11.53 -19.06
C GLN A 284 -12.18 -10.10 -18.60
N TRP A 285 -11.54 -9.67 -17.53
CA TRP A 285 -11.55 -8.32 -17.02
C TRP A 285 -10.14 -7.77 -16.99
N GLN A 286 -9.93 -6.57 -17.54
CA GLN A 286 -8.68 -5.83 -17.42
C GLN A 286 -8.83 -4.72 -16.37
N SER A 287 -7.85 -4.62 -15.50
CA SER A 287 -7.74 -3.55 -14.50
C SER A 287 -7.55 -2.17 -15.11
N ALA A 288 -7.59 -1.13 -14.28
CA ALA A 288 -6.96 0.14 -14.56
C ALA A 288 -5.43 -0.03 -14.77
N ALA A 289 -4.76 0.98 -15.29
CA ALA A 289 -3.33 0.92 -15.55
C ALA A 289 -2.48 0.85 -14.27
N LEU A 290 -1.24 0.40 -14.39
CA LEU A 290 -0.26 0.37 -13.30
C LEU A 290 -0.10 1.74 -12.63
N THR A 291 -0.17 2.83 -13.39
CA THR A 291 -0.10 4.20 -12.86
C THR A 291 -1.15 4.49 -11.80
N ASP A 292 -2.38 3.97 -11.95
CA ASP A 292 -3.44 4.12 -10.94
C ASP A 292 -3.12 3.36 -9.66
N ALA A 293 -2.59 2.14 -9.78
CA ALA A 293 -2.16 1.35 -8.63
C ALA A 293 -0.99 2.01 -7.88
N ILE A 294 0.00 2.52 -8.62
CA ILE A 294 1.15 3.23 -8.04
C ILE A 294 0.72 4.52 -7.35
N HIS A 295 -0.23 5.26 -7.93
CA HIS A 295 -0.83 6.42 -7.30
C HIS A 295 -1.38 6.05 -5.91
N ASP A 296 -2.22 5.03 -5.82
CA ASP A 296 -2.81 4.61 -4.54
C ASP A 296 -1.75 4.08 -3.56
N ILE A 297 -0.76 3.34 -4.05
CA ILE A 297 0.37 2.84 -3.23
C ILE A 297 1.13 3.99 -2.60
N ASN A 298 1.48 5.02 -3.35
CA ASN A 298 2.34 6.10 -2.87
C ASN A 298 1.56 7.20 -2.14
N LYS A 299 0.43 7.68 -2.67
CA LYS A 299 -0.41 8.74 -2.05
C LYS A 299 -0.95 8.32 -0.69
N PHE A 300 -1.47 7.09 -0.59
CA PHE A 300 -2.12 6.60 0.62
C PHE A 300 -1.26 5.61 1.41
N SER A 301 -0.05 5.34 0.93
CA SER A 301 0.87 4.40 1.56
C SER A 301 0.30 2.98 1.70
N ASN A 302 -0.43 2.49 0.67
CA ASN A 302 -1.12 1.21 0.72
C ASN A 302 -0.14 0.03 0.76
N ASN A 303 -0.15 -0.71 1.86
CA ASN A 303 0.77 -1.83 2.08
C ASN A 303 0.40 -3.06 1.27
N VAL A 304 -0.90 -3.36 1.20
CA VAL A 304 -1.40 -4.57 0.54
C VAL A 304 -1.11 -4.50 -0.95
N MET A 305 -1.44 -3.36 -1.58
CA MET A 305 -1.16 -3.13 -3.00
C MET A 305 0.35 -3.17 -3.32
N ALA A 306 1.20 -2.67 -2.41
CA ALA A 306 2.65 -2.74 -2.61
C ALA A 306 3.19 -4.18 -2.53
N ARG A 307 2.62 -5.02 -1.64
CA ARG A 307 2.93 -6.46 -1.58
C ARG A 307 2.49 -7.20 -2.85
N GLN A 308 1.27 -6.91 -3.33
CA GLN A 308 0.76 -7.43 -4.61
C GLN A 308 1.69 -7.07 -5.76
N LEU A 309 2.16 -5.82 -5.81
CA LEU A 309 3.04 -5.33 -6.86
C LEU A 309 4.40 -6.03 -6.84
N LEU A 310 4.97 -6.31 -5.66
CA LEU A 310 6.20 -7.10 -5.54
C LEU A 310 6.02 -8.52 -6.12
N LEU A 311 4.89 -9.17 -5.83
CA LEU A 311 4.58 -10.50 -6.35
C LEU A 311 4.30 -10.46 -7.86
N THR A 312 3.63 -9.42 -8.36
CA THR A 312 3.45 -9.19 -9.80
C THR A 312 4.79 -9.10 -10.52
N LEU A 313 5.76 -8.35 -9.97
CA LEU A 313 7.11 -8.27 -10.54
C LEU A 313 7.78 -9.66 -10.69
N ALA A 314 7.60 -10.53 -9.69
CA ALA A 314 8.10 -11.89 -9.76
C ALA A 314 7.38 -12.70 -10.84
N ALA A 315 6.05 -12.65 -10.87
CA ALA A 315 5.23 -13.42 -11.83
C ALA A 315 5.56 -13.04 -13.28
N GLU A 316 5.68 -11.75 -13.57
CA GLU A 316 5.99 -11.22 -14.91
C GLU A 316 7.45 -11.50 -15.36
N ARG A 317 8.31 -11.89 -14.42
CA ARG A 317 9.67 -12.36 -14.70
C ARG A 317 9.79 -13.89 -14.73
N GLY A 318 8.64 -14.59 -14.81
CA GLY A 318 8.57 -16.05 -14.99
C GLY A 318 8.70 -16.87 -13.71
N PHE A 319 8.72 -16.23 -12.53
CA PHE A 319 8.67 -16.96 -11.26
C PHE A 319 7.21 -17.32 -10.93
N GLN A 320 6.82 -18.54 -11.26
CA GLN A 320 5.47 -19.06 -11.00
C GLN A 320 5.55 -20.41 -10.29
N PRO A 321 4.96 -20.50 -9.08
CA PRO A 321 4.25 -19.46 -8.36
C PRO A 321 5.19 -18.35 -7.84
N ALA A 322 4.71 -17.10 -7.87
CA ALA A 322 5.49 -15.95 -7.45
C ALA A 322 5.60 -15.85 -5.93
N SER A 323 6.81 -15.63 -5.41
CA SER A 323 7.10 -15.42 -3.99
C SER A 323 7.69 -14.04 -3.72
N LYS A 324 7.66 -13.61 -2.46
CA LYS A 324 8.27 -12.34 -2.03
C LYS A 324 9.79 -12.33 -2.22
N GLU A 325 10.44 -13.46 -2.04
CA GLU A 325 11.90 -13.65 -2.25
C GLU A 325 12.26 -13.49 -3.73
N ALA A 326 11.45 -14.07 -4.62
CA ALA A 326 11.60 -13.89 -6.06
C ALA A 326 11.40 -12.41 -6.45
N GLY A 327 10.37 -11.74 -5.92
CA GLY A 327 10.14 -10.31 -6.15
C GLY A 327 11.31 -9.44 -5.67
N ALA A 328 11.86 -9.73 -4.49
CA ALA A 328 13.05 -9.05 -3.99
C ALA A 328 14.27 -9.30 -4.90
N SER A 329 14.43 -10.53 -5.44
CA SER A 329 15.48 -10.84 -6.40
C SER A 329 15.35 -10.04 -7.71
N VAL A 330 14.12 -9.90 -8.22
CA VAL A 330 13.84 -9.07 -9.41
C VAL A 330 14.26 -7.63 -9.19
N ILE A 331 13.92 -7.04 -8.03
CA ILE A 331 14.33 -5.66 -7.70
C ILE A 331 15.85 -5.54 -7.62
N ARG A 332 16.55 -6.49 -7.01
CA ARG A 332 18.02 -6.46 -6.96
C ARG A 332 18.64 -6.54 -8.38
N GLN A 333 18.11 -7.39 -9.25
CA GLN A 333 18.55 -7.48 -10.65
C GLN A 333 18.29 -6.17 -11.41
N TRP A 334 17.14 -5.53 -11.16
CA TRP A 334 16.84 -4.22 -11.72
C TRP A 334 17.84 -3.15 -11.27
N LEU A 335 18.24 -3.12 -9.99
CA LEU A 335 19.27 -2.20 -9.51
C LEU A 335 20.62 -2.43 -10.20
N ILE A 336 21.03 -3.68 -10.36
CA ILE A 336 22.27 -4.03 -11.08
C ILE A 336 22.20 -3.52 -12.53
N ALA A 337 21.07 -3.72 -13.22
CA ALA A 337 20.87 -3.21 -14.58
C ALA A 337 20.92 -1.70 -14.68
N LYS A 338 20.54 -0.96 -13.60
CA LYS A 338 20.69 0.50 -13.47
C LYS A 338 22.09 0.95 -13.04
N GLY A 339 23.05 0.02 -12.86
CA GLY A 339 24.37 0.35 -12.35
C GLY A 339 24.42 0.77 -10.88
N ILE A 340 23.37 0.45 -10.10
CA ILE A 340 23.24 0.77 -8.69
C ILE A 340 23.68 -0.43 -7.84
N ASN A 341 24.73 -0.25 -7.05
CA ASN A 341 25.09 -1.24 -6.03
C ASN A 341 24.04 -1.21 -4.91
N GLY A 342 23.25 -2.26 -4.82
CA GLY A 342 22.20 -2.48 -3.82
C GLY A 342 22.53 -3.58 -2.81
N ALA A 343 23.80 -3.90 -2.56
CA ALA A 343 24.21 -5.00 -1.66
C ALA A 343 23.67 -4.84 -0.23
N GLU A 344 23.46 -3.60 0.22
CA GLU A 344 22.89 -3.26 1.53
C GLU A 344 21.36 -3.34 1.60
N LEU A 345 20.69 -3.52 0.45
CA LEU A 345 19.24 -3.53 0.39
C LEU A 345 18.66 -4.87 0.84
N VAL A 346 17.88 -4.84 1.91
CA VAL A 346 17.06 -5.96 2.35
C VAL A 346 15.59 -5.62 2.11
N ILE A 347 14.93 -6.43 1.31
CA ILE A 347 13.50 -6.33 1.01
C ILE A 347 12.82 -7.59 1.52
N ASP A 348 11.85 -7.43 2.43
CA ASP A 348 11.00 -8.52 2.89
C ASP A 348 9.75 -8.66 2.01
N ASN A 349 8.92 -7.61 1.93
CA ASN A 349 7.61 -7.71 1.26
C ASN A 349 7.27 -6.53 0.33
N GLY A 350 8.20 -5.63 0.09
CA GLY A 350 8.05 -4.48 -0.83
C GLY A 350 7.19 -3.33 -0.31
N SER A 351 6.53 -3.48 0.85
CA SER A 351 5.66 -2.44 1.40
C SER A 351 6.32 -1.57 2.46
N GLY A 352 7.40 -2.05 3.08
CA GLY A 352 8.02 -1.42 4.24
C GLY A 352 7.31 -1.68 5.57
N LEU A 353 6.20 -2.45 5.57
CA LEU A 353 5.58 -2.96 6.79
C LEU A 353 6.32 -4.25 7.21
N SER A 354 7.55 -4.07 7.64
CA SER A 354 8.45 -5.15 8.05
C SER A 354 9.51 -4.61 9.01
N ARG A 355 9.95 -5.46 9.93
CA ARG A 355 11.09 -5.18 10.83
C ARG A 355 12.43 -5.57 10.19
N ALA A 356 12.41 -6.32 9.09
CA ALA A 356 13.60 -6.83 8.41
C ALA A 356 14.15 -5.88 7.34
N ASP A 357 13.31 -5.02 6.74
CA ASP A 357 13.72 -4.11 5.68
C ASP A 357 14.90 -3.22 6.07
N ARG A 358 15.89 -3.09 5.19
CA ARG A 358 17.09 -2.25 5.39
C ARG A 358 17.52 -1.58 4.10
N LEU A 359 17.96 -0.34 4.21
CA LEU A 359 18.63 0.43 3.16
C LEU A 359 19.40 1.61 3.78
N SER A 360 20.21 2.32 2.99
CA SER A 360 20.80 3.59 3.38
C SER A 360 20.08 4.78 2.70
N ALA A 361 20.15 5.96 3.31
CA ALA A 361 19.62 7.18 2.70
C ALA A 361 20.29 7.49 1.35
N ALA A 362 21.58 7.20 1.23
CA ALA A 362 22.33 7.36 0.00
C ALA A 362 21.88 6.40 -1.11
N LEU A 363 21.59 5.13 -0.77
CA LEU A 363 21.03 4.19 -1.74
C LEU A 363 19.67 4.65 -2.24
N LEU A 364 18.77 5.07 -1.34
CA LEU A 364 17.46 5.55 -1.72
C LEU A 364 17.55 6.80 -2.60
N ALA A 365 18.49 7.72 -2.32
CA ALA A 365 18.74 8.90 -3.16
C ALA A 365 19.20 8.51 -4.58
N ARG A 366 20.08 7.51 -4.73
CA ARG A 366 20.48 6.98 -6.05
C ARG A 366 19.31 6.36 -6.82
N ILE A 367 18.43 5.64 -6.12
CA ILE A 367 17.23 5.06 -6.73
C ILE A 367 16.26 6.18 -7.19
N LEU A 368 16.06 7.21 -6.37
CA LEU A 368 15.27 8.37 -6.75
C LEU A 368 15.90 9.12 -7.94
N GLN A 369 17.22 9.23 -8.00
CA GLN A 369 17.91 9.81 -9.15
C GLN A 369 17.69 8.99 -10.42
N ALA A 370 17.78 7.67 -10.34
CA ALA A 370 17.50 6.78 -11.46
C ALA A 370 16.03 6.88 -11.92
N ALA A 371 15.09 6.98 -11.00
CA ALA A 371 13.68 7.19 -11.30
C ALA A 371 13.42 8.55 -11.96
N TRP A 372 14.14 9.60 -11.56
CA TRP A 372 14.10 10.92 -12.20
C TRP A 372 14.57 10.88 -13.66
N LEU A 373 15.63 10.11 -13.94
CA LEU A 373 16.21 9.98 -15.27
C LEU A 373 15.46 8.97 -16.16
N SER A 374 14.45 8.28 -15.63
CA SER A 374 13.62 7.33 -16.39
C SER A 374 12.62 8.06 -17.30
N PRO A 375 12.29 7.50 -18.47
CA PRO A 375 11.17 7.99 -19.29
C PRO A 375 9.82 8.04 -18.55
N THR A 376 9.64 7.22 -17.51
CA THR A 376 8.42 7.15 -16.68
C THR A 376 8.47 8.07 -15.46
N MET A 377 9.39 9.04 -15.43
CA MET A 377 9.54 10.01 -14.36
C MET A 377 8.24 10.76 -14.05
N PRO A 378 7.46 11.26 -15.04
CA PRO A 378 6.24 12.01 -14.77
C PRO A 378 5.22 11.22 -13.96
N GLU A 379 5.00 9.94 -14.31
CA GLU A 379 4.07 9.04 -13.62
C GLU A 379 4.54 8.74 -12.20
N PHE A 380 5.86 8.54 -12.04
CA PHE A 380 6.43 8.29 -10.72
C PHE A 380 6.24 9.49 -9.79
N ILE A 381 6.60 10.70 -10.23
CA ILE A 381 6.47 11.92 -9.42
C ILE A 381 5.00 12.22 -9.10
N ALA A 382 4.10 12.13 -10.11
CA ALA A 382 2.68 12.37 -9.92
C ALA A 382 2.05 11.43 -8.89
N SER A 383 2.60 10.24 -8.73
CA SER A 383 2.14 9.28 -7.71
C SER A 383 2.50 9.67 -6.28
N LEU A 384 3.49 10.54 -6.06
CA LEU A 384 3.94 10.93 -4.71
C LEU A 384 2.99 11.95 -4.07
N PRO A 385 2.78 11.91 -2.75
CA PRO A 385 2.03 12.94 -2.02
C PRO A 385 2.62 14.33 -2.24
N LEU A 386 1.75 15.30 -2.56
CA LEU A 386 2.11 16.70 -2.71
C LEU A 386 1.96 17.41 -1.36
N ALA A 387 3.04 18.04 -0.89
CA ALA A 387 3.13 18.66 0.42
C ALA A 387 2.02 19.72 0.63
N GLY A 388 1.27 19.58 1.72
CA GLY A 388 0.16 20.46 2.09
C GLY A 388 -1.08 20.35 1.20
N VAL A 389 -1.15 19.38 0.26
CA VAL A 389 -2.25 19.26 -0.71
C VAL A 389 -2.97 17.92 -0.60
N ASP A 390 -2.24 16.80 -0.72
CA ASP A 390 -2.86 15.48 -0.82
C ASP A 390 -2.11 14.37 -0.09
N GLY A 391 -2.69 13.17 -0.13
CA GLY A 391 -2.12 11.96 0.40
C GLY A 391 -1.69 12.07 1.87
N THR A 392 -0.60 11.40 2.22
CA THR A 392 -0.04 11.42 3.59
C THR A 392 0.62 12.75 3.97
N MET A 393 0.82 13.66 2.99
CA MET A 393 1.38 15.00 3.22
C MET A 393 0.32 16.11 3.32
N ARG A 394 -0.98 15.79 3.20
CA ARG A 394 -2.07 16.78 3.14
C ARG A 394 -2.10 17.76 4.31
N LYS A 395 -1.78 17.31 5.53
CA LYS A 395 -1.77 18.11 6.77
C LYS A 395 -0.35 18.46 7.22
N ARG A 396 0.61 18.43 6.30
CA ARG A 396 2.02 18.72 6.56
C ARG A 396 2.38 20.05 5.89
N THR A 397 3.46 20.70 6.33
CA THR A 397 3.97 21.96 5.76
C THR A 397 2.96 23.12 5.79
N GLU A 398 2.02 23.13 6.73
CA GLU A 398 1.11 24.29 6.93
C GLU A 398 1.92 25.53 7.31
N GLY A 399 1.64 26.67 6.64
CA GLY A 399 2.36 27.92 6.87
C GLY A 399 3.77 28.00 6.26
N LEU A 400 4.26 26.92 5.62
CA LEU A 400 5.55 26.89 4.96
C LEU A 400 5.42 27.19 3.45
N THR A 401 6.41 27.88 2.88
CA THR A 401 6.40 28.21 1.44
C THR A 401 6.71 27.02 0.53
N VAL A 402 7.30 25.94 1.05
CA VAL A 402 7.53 24.68 0.34
C VAL A 402 6.23 23.93 0.02
N LYS A 403 5.10 24.34 0.58
CA LYS A 403 3.77 23.81 0.24
C LYS A 403 3.57 23.83 -1.28
N SER A 404 3.12 22.70 -1.85
CA SER A 404 2.94 22.47 -3.29
C SER A 404 4.23 22.40 -4.13
N PHE A 405 5.42 22.51 -3.52
CA PHE A 405 6.69 22.40 -4.23
C PHE A 405 7.46 21.10 -3.91
N ALA A 406 6.89 20.23 -3.05
CA ALA A 406 7.53 18.99 -2.63
C ALA A 406 6.62 17.79 -2.87
N HIS A 407 7.13 16.80 -3.60
CA HIS A 407 6.50 15.49 -3.86
C HIS A 407 7.17 14.46 -2.96
N ILE A 408 6.53 14.11 -1.83
CA ILE A 408 7.20 13.42 -0.71
C ILE A 408 6.42 12.19 -0.28
N LYS A 409 7.08 11.03 -0.34
CA LYS A 409 6.62 9.82 0.34
C LYS A 409 7.00 9.87 1.81
N THR A 410 6.08 9.51 2.68
CA THR A 410 6.33 9.36 4.12
C THR A 410 6.56 7.90 4.50
N GLY A 411 7.38 7.68 5.53
CA GLY A 411 7.57 6.41 6.22
C GLY A 411 7.28 6.57 7.71
N SER A 412 6.53 5.63 8.29
CA SER A 412 6.23 5.64 9.73
C SER A 412 5.98 4.23 10.22
N LEU A 413 6.73 3.82 11.25
CA LEU A 413 6.49 2.64 12.07
C LEU A 413 6.77 3.03 13.53
N THR A 414 6.53 2.12 14.46
CA THR A 414 7.09 2.29 15.83
C THR A 414 8.60 2.46 15.70
N GLU A 415 9.17 3.51 16.31
CA GLU A 415 10.60 3.85 16.28
C GLU A 415 11.15 4.29 14.92
N VAL A 416 10.30 4.52 13.92
CA VAL A 416 10.74 4.98 12.59
C VAL A 416 9.89 6.15 12.12
N ALA A 417 10.56 7.22 11.69
CA ALA A 417 9.95 8.29 10.91
C ALA A 417 10.85 8.62 9.72
N GLY A 418 10.25 8.87 8.56
CA GLY A 418 11.03 9.22 7.38
C GLY A 418 10.23 9.96 6.32
N ILE A 419 10.96 10.70 5.50
CA ILE A 419 10.49 11.35 4.29
C ILE A 419 11.49 11.11 3.17
N ALA A 420 11.01 10.92 1.94
CA ALA A 420 11.86 10.87 0.76
C ALA A 420 11.08 11.28 -0.50
N GLY A 421 11.76 11.94 -1.43
CA GLY A 421 11.17 12.37 -2.69
C GLY A 421 11.88 13.58 -3.27
N TYR A 422 11.11 14.48 -3.90
CA TYR A 422 11.64 15.60 -4.66
C TYR A 422 11.07 16.93 -4.17
N VAL A 423 11.94 17.94 -4.17
CA VAL A 423 11.58 19.35 -3.89
C VAL A 423 11.98 20.20 -5.08
N THR A 424 11.07 21.02 -5.58
CA THR A 424 11.42 22.11 -6.49
C THR A 424 11.91 23.29 -5.67
N ALA A 425 13.21 23.55 -5.69
CA ALA A 425 13.79 24.64 -4.96
C ALA A 425 13.36 26.00 -5.55
N ARG A 426 13.49 27.08 -4.77
CA ARG A 426 13.23 28.46 -5.20
C ARG A 426 14.09 28.88 -6.39
N SER A 427 15.27 28.30 -6.53
CA SER A 427 16.16 28.46 -7.69
C SER A 427 15.63 27.83 -8.99
N GLY A 428 14.58 27.02 -8.93
CA GLY A 428 14.05 26.19 -10.03
C GLY A 428 14.70 24.81 -10.14
N LYS A 429 15.79 24.53 -9.41
CA LYS A 429 16.41 23.21 -9.40
C LYS A 429 15.52 22.15 -8.76
N ARG A 430 15.67 20.93 -9.22
CA ARG A 430 15.02 19.76 -8.61
C ARG A 430 15.97 19.09 -7.62
N MET A 431 15.52 18.94 -6.40
CA MET A 431 16.32 18.38 -5.30
C MET A 431 15.72 17.04 -4.86
N ILE A 432 16.58 16.05 -4.66
CA ILE A 432 16.24 14.80 -3.98
C ILE A 432 16.45 15.03 -2.49
N VAL A 433 15.48 14.62 -1.69
CA VAL A 433 15.55 14.67 -0.22
C VAL A 433 15.25 13.29 0.33
N VAL A 434 16.12 12.79 1.21
CA VAL A 434 15.89 11.60 2.03
C VAL A 434 16.26 11.96 3.47
N CYS A 435 15.32 11.73 4.40
CA CYS A 435 15.56 11.85 5.83
C CYS A 435 14.89 10.68 6.54
N ILE A 436 15.65 9.89 7.29
CA ILE A 436 15.17 8.71 8.02
C ILE A 436 15.68 8.77 9.44
N VAL A 437 14.80 8.57 10.40
CA VAL A 437 15.11 8.52 11.84
C VAL A 437 14.70 7.18 12.40
N ASN A 438 15.63 6.48 13.04
CA ASN A 438 15.38 5.22 13.74
C ASN A 438 15.61 5.43 15.23
N HIS A 439 14.57 5.76 15.97
CA HIS A 439 14.61 6.04 17.41
C HIS A 439 13.20 5.98 18.02
N ALA A 440 13.07 5.63 19.29
CA ALA A 440 11.79 5.58 19.99
C ALA A 440 10.97 6.87 19.84
N GLU A 441 11.63 8.02 19.86
CA GLU A 441 11.04 9.35 19.74
C GLU A 441 11.01 9.90 18.30
N ALA A 442 11.23 9.06 17.28
CA ALA A 442 11.34 9.49 15.87
C ALA A 442 10.11 10.30 15.41
N GLY A 443 8.92 9.96 15.90
CA GLY A 443 7.67 10.65 15.58
C GLY A 443 7.65 12.14 15.98
N LYS A 444 8.46 12.56 16.94
CA LYS A 444 8.56 13.96 17.38
C LYS A 444 9.34 14.84 16.40
N LEU A 445 10.11 14.25 15.47
CA LEU A 445 10.86 15.01 14.47
C LEU A 445 10.09 15.31 13.17
N ARG A 446 8.78 15.04 13.12
CA ARG A 446 7.98 15.31 11.92
C ARG A 446 8.01 16.78 11.48
N GLU A 447 7.88 17.71 12.42
CA GLU A 447 7.98 19.14 12.15
C GLU A 447 9.38 19.54 11.68
N ALA A 448 10.44 18.98 12.30
CA ALA A 448 11.80 19.21 11.86
C ALA A 448 12.07 18.69 10.44
N MET A 449 11.43 17.59 10.03
CA MET A 449 11.48 17.12 8.65
C MET A 449 10.75 18.09 7.69
N ASP A 450 9.64 18.70 8.10
CA ASP A 450 8.96 19.73 7.29
C ASP A 450 9.83 20.98 7.15
N ASN A 451 10.53 21.38 8.21
CA ASN A 451 11.51 22.48 8.18
C ASN A 451 12.74 22.13 7.31
N LEU A 452 13.15 20.86 7.25
CA LEU A 452 14.17 20.43 6.29
C LEU A 452 13.69 20.61 4.85
N LEU A 453 12.43 20.28 4.51
CA LEU A 453 11.88 20.52 3.17
C LEU A 453 11.87 22.02 2.85
N GLN A 454 11.51 22.88 3.82
CA GLN A 454 11.56 24.34 3.68
C GLN A 454 12.99 24.83 3.41
N TRP A 455 13.96 24.34 4.18
CA TRP A 455 15.36 24.68 3.99
C TRP A 455 15.89 24.27 2.59
N VAL A 456 15.51 23.08 2.12
CA VAL A 456 15.85 22.62 0.76
C VAL A 456 15.20 23.50 -0.31
N TYR A 457 13.97 23.93 -0.09
CA TYR A 457 13.29 24.87 -1.00
C TYR A 457 14.05 26.20 -1.12
N GLU A 458 14.58 26.71 -0.03
CA GLU A 458 15.27 28.01 0.01
C GLU A 458 16.71 27.95 -0.47
N ASN A 459 17.43 26.84 -0.25
CA ASN A 459 18.88 26.73 -0.41
C ASN A 459 19.31 25.74 -1.54
N GLY A 460 18.39 25.10 -2.20
CA GLY A 460 18.63 24.11 -3.25
C GLY A 460 19.02 24.68 -4.62
#